data_7eb91910e3b2b69a3a943a7346b23eec
#
_entry.id   7eb91910e3b2b69a3a943a7346b23eec
#
_cell.length_a   1.000
_cell.length_b   1.000
_cell.length_c   1.000
_cell.angle_alpha   90.00
_cell.angle_beta   90.00
_cell.angle_gamma   90.00
#
_symmetry.space_group_name_H-M   'P 1'
#
loop_
_entity.id
_entity.type
_entity.pdbx_description
1 polymer ?
#
loop_
_entity_poly.entity_id
_entity_poly.type
_entity_poly.pdbx_seq_one_letter_code
_entity_poly.pdbx_strand_id
1 'polypeptide(L)'
;MQENRTLQFRYCMTLDFSEPVQKHQFTLRMIPQSDERQTISACRIELEPECKYCEEADTFGNRYIYGEIEHLHSEFRVEVAGTAEISGGVQLPCNRQMIELAPYRFPSQYTKAGETVRKYYEVHGLQKGEGALAFSTRLLHQIYQDMEYVQGVTDIHTTAEEALAGKKGVCQDYAHIMLALCRMADIPSRYVVGMMQGEGYSHAWVEVCTDGEWHGMDPTNDRVVDDTYIKISHGRDYQDCIVNRGTFRGNGTQTQQVKVVVV
;
A
#
# COMPACT_ATOMS: atom_id res chain seq x y z
N MET A 1 -21.79 -0.93 19.76
CA MET A 1 -21.41 -0.29 18.47
C MET A 1 -20.06 0.33 18.75
N GLN A 2 -19.04 -0.04 17.97
CA GLN A 2 -17.78 0.71 18.02
C GLN A 2 -18.06 2.11 17.47
N GLU A 3 -17.56 3.15 18.15
CA GLU A 3 -17.73 4.53 17.71
C GLU A 3 -16.87 4.78 16.45
N ASN A 4 -17.37 5.62 15.54
CA ASN A 4 -16.59 6.07 14.40
C ASN A 4 -15.45 6.96 14.89
N ARG A 5 -14.29 6.85 14.23
CA ARG A 5 -13.11 7.67 14.50
C ARG A 5 -12.90 8.68 13.41
N THR A 6 -12.74 9.93 13.78
CA THR A 6 -12.41 11.01 12.85
C THR A 6 -10.90 11.29 12.90
N LEU A 7 -10.26 11.23 11.75
CA LEU A 7 -8.83 11.48 11.59
C LEU A 7 -8.62 12.61 10.58
N GLN A 8 -7.76 13.57 10.89
CA GLN A 8 -7.26 14.54 9.93
C GLN A 8 -5.95 14.03 9.35
N PHE A 9 -5.82 14.05 8.02
CA PHE A 9 -4.63 13.59 7.35
C PHE A 9 -4.02 14.67 6.46
N ARG A 10 -2.68 14.59 6.35
CA ARG A 10 -1.86 15.35 5.41
C ARG A 10 -0.79 14.43 4.86
N TYR A 11 -0.76 14.29 3.55
CA TYR A 11 0.28 13.59 2.79
C TYR A 11 1.03 14.60 1.95
N CYS A 12 2.31 14.80 2.20
CA CYS A 12 3.18 15.68 1.44
C CYS A 12 4.27 14.87 0.76
N MET A 13 4.48 15.10 -0.53
CA MET A 13 5.58 14.55 -1.31
C MET A 13 6.32 15.69 -2.00
N THR A 14 7.64 15.69 -1.93
CA THR A 14 8.50 16.62 -2.65
C THR A 14 9.50 15.85 -3.50
N LEU A 15 9.61 16.22 -4.76
CA LEU A 15 10.67 15.79 -5.67
C LEU A 15 11.62 16.97 -5.89
N ASP A 16 12.88 16.78 -5.51
CA ASP A 16 13.97 17.72 -5.76
C ASP A 16 14.80 17.22 -6.94
N PHE A 17 15.03 18.09 -7.92
CA PHE A 17 15.86 17.80 -9.07
C PHE A 17 17.20 18.53 -8.95
N SER A 18 18.32 17.82 -9.14
CA SER A 18 19.66 18.42 -9.05
C SER A 18 19.94 19.49 -10.12
N GLU A 19 19.22 19.45 -11.24
CA GLU A 19 19.19 20.44 -12.30
C GLU A 19 17.74 20.66 -12.74
N PRO A 20 17.38 21.87 -13.26
CA PRO A 20 16.03 22.13 -13.73
C PRO A 20 15.58 21.14 -14.81
N VAL A 21 14.37 20.63 -14.67
CA VAL A 21 13.72 19.70 -15.61
C VAL A 21 12.49 20.36 -16.23
N GLN A 22 12.03 19.83 -17.36
CA GLN A 22 10.83 20.25 -18.06
C GLN A 22 10.08 19.06 -18.65
N LYS A 23 8.85 19.27 -19.14
CA LYS A 23 7.97 18.21 -19.65
C LYS A 23 7.88 17.05 -18.65
N HIS A 24 7.66 17.43 -17.39
CA HIS A 24 7.52 16.49 -16.30
C HIS A 24 6.09 15.98 -16.28
N GLN A 25 5.89 14.76 -16.77
CA GLN A 25 4.62 14.04 -16.69
C GLN A 25 4.59 13.24 -15.40
N PHE A 26 3.48 13.31 -14.69
CA PHE A 26 3.29 12.60 -13.42
C PHE A 26 1.95 11.85 -13.36
N THR A 27 1.94 10.78 -12.60
CA THR A 27 0.75 10.04 -12.17
C THR A 27 0.87 9.80 -10.66
N LEU A 28 -0.11 10.25 -9.89
CA LEU A 28 -0.08 10.23 -8.42
C LEU A 28 -1.29 9.48 -7.87
N ARG A 29 -1.04 8.39 -7.12
CA ARG A 29 -2.04 7.60 -6.36
C ARG A 29 -1.88 7.87 -4.86
N MET A 30 -2.18 9.08 -4.43
CA MET A 30 -2.05 9.48 -3.02
C MET A 30 -3.34 10.08 -2.45
N ILE A 31 -4.46 9.88 -3.16
CA ILE A 31 -5.76 10.42 -2.81
C ILE A 31 -6.61 9.30 -2.22
N PRO A 32 -6.90 9.31 -0.90
CA PRO A 32 -7.81 8.35 -0.33
C PRO A 32 -9.23 8.56 -0.87
N GLN A 33 -10.00 7.49 -0.95
CA GLN A 33 -11.39 7.52 -1.39
C GLN A 33 -12.32 6.93 -0.35
N SER A 34 -13.58 7.30 -0.42
CA SER A 34 -14.62 6.73 0.45
C SER A 34 -14.98 5.32 0.00
N ASP A 35 -15.21 4.46 0.98
CA ASP A 35 -15.76 3.11 0.83
C ASP A 35 -16.66 2.81 2.04
N GLU A 36 -17.07 1.56 2.25
CA GLU A 36 -17.95 1.18 3.36
C GLU A 36 -17.30 1.33 4.74
N ARG A 37 -15.95 1.36 4.80
CA ARG A 37 -15.18 1.48 6.04
C ARG A 37 -14.74 2.90 6.34
N GLN A 38 -14.50 3.71 5.32
CA GLN A 38 -14.00 5.08 5.48
C GLN A 38 -14.78 6.08 4.63
N THR A 39 -15.11 7.24 5.22
CA THR A 39 -15.69 8.38 4.51
C THR A 39 -14.69 9.53 4.46
N ILE A 40 -14.28 9.92 3.26
CA ILE A 40 -13.33 11.01 3.05
C ILE A 40 -14.08 12.30 2.76
N SER A 41 -13.75 13.35 3.50
CA SER A 41 -14.33 14.68 3.34
C SER A 41 -13.25 15.77 3.35
N ALA A 42 -13.62 16.97 2.86
CA ALA A 42 -12.73 18.12 2.78
C ALA A 42 -11.35 17.82 2.14
N CYS A 43 -11.30 16.85 1.23
CA CYS A 43 -10.06 16.46 0.56
C CYS A 43 -9.65 17.53 -0.44
N ARG A 44 -8.46 18.09 -0.29
CA ARG A 44 -7.84 19.07 -1.19
C ARG A 44 -6.50 18.56 -1.68
N ILE A 45 -6.15 18.97 -2.91
CA ILE A 45 -4.90 18.63 -3.57
C ILE A 45 -4.25 19.94 -3.97
N GLU A 46 -3.01 20.14 -3.56
CA GLU A 46 -2.19 21.31 -3.90
C GLU A 46 -0.94 20.82 -4.63
N LEU A 47 -0.62 21.46 -5.77
CA LEU A 47 0.54 21.15 -6.60
C LEU A 47 1.41 22.38 -6.75
N GLU A 48 2.71 22.25 -6.55
CA GLU A 48 3.73 23.29 -6.78
C GLU A 48 4.85 22.73 -7.67
N PRO A 49 5.09 23.25 -8.87
CA PRO A 49 4.37 24.36 -9.52
C PRO A 49 2.89 24.04 -9.81
N GLU A 50 2.04 25.06 -9.73
CA GLU A 50 0.63 24.89 -10.09
C GLU A 50 0.50 24.44 -11.55
N CYS A 51 -0.25 23.39 -11.79
CA CYS A 51 -0.50 22.83 -13.10
C CYS A 51 -1.89 22.22 -13.20
N LYS A 52 -2.37 22.06 -14.42
CA LYS A 52 -3.62 21.33 -14.69
C LYS A 52 -3.38 19.83 -14.56
N TYR A 53 -4.34 19.13 -13.99
CA TYR A 53 -4.35 17.67 -13.92
C TYR A 53 -5.75 17.14 -14.24
N CYS A 54 -5.79 15.87 -14.63
CA CYS A 54 -7.01 15.08 -14.74
C CYS A 54 -7.07 14.09 -13.60
N GLU A 55 -8.27 13.73 -13.18
CA GLU A 55 -8.51 12.71 -12.17
C GLU A 55 -9.23 11.53 -12.80
N GLU A 56 -8.77 10.31 -12.50
CA GLU A 56 -9.27 9.06 -13.05
C GLU A 56 -9.26 7.97 -11.95
N ALA A 57 -9.83 6.82 -12.28
CA ALA A 57 -9.74 5.61 -11.47
C ALA A 57 -9.12 4.47 -12.30
N ASP A 58 -8.26 3.68 -11.66
CA ASP A 58 -7.67 2.50 -12.30
C ASP A 58 -8.62 1.29 -12.25
N THR A 59 -8.18 0.16 -12.79
CA THR A 59 -8.99 -1.09 -12.86
C THR A 59 -9.30 -1.70 -11.49
N PHE A 60 -8.61 -1.27 -10.43
CA PHE A 60 -8.90 -1.66 -9.05
C PHE A 60 -9.81 -0.66 -8.35
N GLY A 61 -10.19 0.43 -9.03
CA GLY A 61 -10.99 1.52 -8.48
C GLY A 61 -10.17 2.56 -7.70
N ASN A 62 -8.83 2.50 -7.70
CA ASN A 62 -8.02 3.48 -7.02
C ASN A 62 -8.02 4.82 -7.76
N ARG A 63 -8.27 5.91 -7.05
CA ARG A 63 -8.17 7.26 -7.59
C ARG A 63 -6.72 7.64 -7.85
N TYR A 64 -6.47 8.29 -8.97
CA TYR A 64 -5.19 8.90 -9.29
C TYR A 64 -5.38 10.18 -10.07
N ILE A 65 -4.40 11.06 -9.98
CA ILE A 65 -4.30 12.25 -10.86
C ILE A 65 -3.10 12.08 -11.78
N TYR A 66 -3.21 12.66 -12.96
CA TYR A 66 -2.10 12.77 -13.91
C TYR A 66 -2.08 14.13 -14.57
N GLY A 67 -0.89 14.60 -14.87
CA GLY A 67 -0.68 15.91 -15.47
C GLY A 67 0.72 16.08 -16.04
N GLU A 68 0.98 17.28 -16.56
CA GLU A 68 2.28 17.65 -17.12
C GLU A 68 2.65 19.07 -16.71
N ILE A 69 3.93 19.27 -16.35
CA ILE A 69 4.56 20.57 -16.12
C ILE A 69 5.52 20.81 -17.28
N GLU A 70 5.15 21.69 -18.19
CA GLU A 70 5.94 21.94 -19.40
C GLU A 70 7.17 22.82 -19.17
N HIS A 71 7.09 23.79 -18.24
CA HIS A 71 8.16 24.75 -17.97
C HIS A 71 9.27 24.17 -17.09
N LEU A 72 10.42 24.85 -17.11
CA LEU A 72 11.55 24.49 -16.25
C LEU A 72 11.22 24.67 -14.77
N HIS A 73 11.53 23.66 -13.97
CA HIS A 73 11.41 23.68 -12.51
C HIS A 73 12.45 22.74 -11.87
N SER A 74 12.83 23.01 -10.64
CA SER A 74 13.80 22.22 -9.87
C SER A 74 13.16 21.50 -8.69
N GLU A 75 11.89 21.78 -8.41
CA GLU A 75 11.10 21.14 -7.36
C GLU A 75 9.69 20.84 -7.87
N PHE A 76 9.14 19.72 -7.43
CA PHE A 76 7.72 19.40 -7.59
C PHE A 76 7.18 18.93 -6.25
N ARG A 77 6.27 19.71 -5.69
CA ARG A 77 5.62 19.39 -4.41
C ARG A 77 4.15 19.09 -4.62
N VAL A 78 3.68 18.07 -3.91
CA VAL A 78 2.27 17.69 -3.87
C VAL A 78 1.84 17.57 -2.42
N GLU A 79 0.73 18.18 -2.07
CA GLU A 79 0.09 18.01 -0.78
C GLU A 79 -1.36 17.54 -0.98
N VAL A 80 -1.73 16.46 -0.29
CA VAL A 80 -3.11 15.99 -0.18
C VAL A 80 -3.50 16.01 1.29
N ALA A 81 -4.54 16.76 1.63
CA ALA A 81 -5.01 16.88 3.00
C ALA A 81 -6.53 16.79 3.06
N GLY A 82 -7.05 16.27 4.17
CA GLY A 82 -8.49 16.11 4.35
C GLY A 82 -8.85 15.48 5.68
N THR A 83 -10.09 15.03 5.77
CA THR A 83 -10.63 14.33 6.94
C THR A 83 -11.15 12.96 6.52
N ALA A 84 -10.83 11.95 7.30
CA ALA A 84 -11.34 10.59 7.17
C ALA A 84 -12.15 10.22 8.40
N GLU A 85 -13.40 9.82 8.22
CA GLU A 85 -14.21 9.18 9.26
C GLU A 85 -14.13 7.67 9.04
N ILE A 86 -13.56 6.94 10.00
CA ILE A 86 -13.36 5.50 9.93
C ILE A 86 -14.44 4.82 10.77
N SER A 87 -15.22 3.94 10.14
CA SER A 87 -16.26 3.16 10.79
C SER A 87 -15.65 2.00 11.58
N GLY A 88 -15.73 2.10 12.91
CA GLY A 88 -15.19 1.07 13.80
C GLY A 88 -15.89 -0.28 13.62
N GLY A 89 -15.10 -1.35 13.47
CA GLY A 89 -15.62 -2.72 13.36
C GLY A 89 -16.26 -3.08 12.02
N VAL A 90 -16.33 -2.17 11.05
CA VAL A 90 -16.80 -2.48 9.68
C VAL A 90 -15.68 -3.07 8.86
N GLN A 91 -15.94 -4.24 8.27
CA GLN A 91 -15.07 -4.85 7.28
C GLN A 91 -15.60 -4.55 5.87
N LEU A 92 -14.68 -4.37 4.92
CA LEU A 92 -15.08 -4.19 3.52
C LEU A 92 -15.66 -5.50 2.97
N PRO A 93 -16.81 -5.46 2.29
CA PRO A 93 -17.35 -6.66 1.68
C PRO A 93 -16.41 -7.18 0.59
N CYS A 94 -16.24 -8.49 0.54
CA CYS A 94 -15.52 -9.19 -0.48
C CYS A 94 -16.53 -9.88 -1.40
N ASN A 95 -16.67 -9.39 -2.63
CA ASN A 95 -17.51 -10.06 -3.61
C ASN A 95 -16.91 -11.45 -3.92
N ARG A 96 -17.69 -12.51 -3.62
CA ARG A 96 -17.24 -13.90 -3.76
C ARG A 96 -17.25 -14.41 -5.21
N GLN A 97 -17.55 -13.56 -6.20
CA GLN A 97 -17.44 -14.01 -7.58
C GLN A 97 -15.96 -14.34 -7.87
N MET A 98 -15.71 -15.59 -8.22
CA MET A 98 -14.33 -16.11 -8.43
C MET A 98 -13.52 -15.26 -9.40
N ILE A 99 -14.17 -14.67 -10.41
CA ILE A 99 -13.50 -13.87 -11.43
C ILE A 99 -12.92 -12.56 -10.85
N GLU A 100 -13.61 -11.93 -9.90
CA GLU A 100 -13.14 -10.68 -9.28
C GLU A 100 -12.00 -10.92 -8.29
N LEU A 101 -11.96 -12.10 -7.68
CA LEU A 101 -10.90 -12.51 -6.75
C LEU A 101 -9.69 -13.13 -7.45
N ALA A 102 -9.82 -13.52 -8.72
CA ALA A 102 -8.74 -14.16 -9.45
C ALA A 102 -7.41 -13.39 -9.43
N PRO A 103 -7.38 -12.05 -9.65
CA PRO A 103 -6.12 -11.29 -9.58
C PRO A 103 -5.41 -11.40 -8.22
N TYR A 104 -6.16 -11.62 -7.15
CA TYR A 104 -5.66 -11.65 -5.78
C TYR A 104 -5.25 -13.06 -5.29
N ARG A 105 -5.51 -14.10 -6.10
CA ARG A 105 -5.10 -15.49 -5.82
C ARG A 105 -3.77 -15.88 -6.45
N PHE A 106 -3.44 -15.27 -7.59
CA PHE A 106 -2.25 -15.64 -8.34
C PHE A 106 -1.02 -14.83 -7.92
N PRO A 107 0.16 -15.45 -7.91
CA PRO A 107 1.40 -14.73 -7.63
C PRO A 107 1.69 -13.70 -8.72
N SER A 108 2.22 -12.57 -8.33
CA SER A 108 2.84 -11.58 -9.20
C SER A 108 4.36 -11.77 -9.24
N GLN A 109 5.08 -10.94 -10.00
CA GLN A 109 6.54 -10.98 -10.00
C GLN A 109 7.14 -10.74 -8.60
N TYR A 110 6.50 -9.90 -7.75
CA TYR A 110 6.98 -9.61 -6.40
C TYR A 110 6.64 -10.68 -5.38
N THR A 111 5.57 -11.43 -5.62
CA THR A 111 5.02 -12.42 -4.67
C THR A 111 5.16 -13.86 -5.13
N LYS A 112 5.98 -14.11 -6.18
CA LYS A 112 6.27 -15.46 -6.65
C LYS A 112 7.14 -16.18 -5.63
N ALA A 113 6.66 -17.34 -5.16
CA ALA A 113 7.39 -18.18 -4.22
C ALA A 113 8.60 -18.83 -4.90
N GLY A 114 9.79 -18.52 -4.41
CA GLY A 114 11.02 -19.23 -4.68
C GLY A 114 11.28 -20.35 -3.67
N GLU A 115 12.52 -20.72 -3.49
CA GLU A 115 12.89 -21.81 -2.56
C GLU A 115 12.73 -21.41 -1.09
N THR A 116 13.11 -20.19 -0.73
CA THR A 116 13.02 -19.68 0.65
C THR A 116 11.58 -19.57 1.11
N VAL A 117 10.71 -18.96 0.30
CA VAL A 117 9.28 -18.80 0.60
C VAL A 117 8.60 -20.18 0.70
N ARG A 118 8.95 -21.15 -0.16
CA ARG A 118 8.39 -22.50 -0.09
C ARG A 118 8.80 -23.22 1.18
N LYS A 119 10.09 -23.19 1.54
CA LYS A 119 10.58 -23.78 2.80
C LYS A 119 9.92 -23.14 4.02
N TYR A 120 9.75 -21.84 3.98
CA TYR A 120 9.04 -21.14 5.05
C TYR A 120 7.57 -21.58 5.14
N TYR A 121 6.90 -21.75 4.00
CA TYR A 121 5.53 -22.26 3.95
C TYR A 121 5.41 -23.71 4.42
N GLU A 122 6.41 -24.59 4.19
CA GLU A 122 6.42 -25.96 4.71
C GLU A 122 6.39 -25.99 6.25
N VAL A 123 6.97 -25.00 6.91
CA VAL A 123 7.00 -24.88 8.37
C VAL A 123 5.79 -24.13 8.92
N HIS A 124 5.43 -23.02 8.30
CA HIS A 124 4.44 -22.06 8.81
C HIS A 124 3.15 -21.99 7.99
N GLY A 125 2.98 -22.83 6.96
CA GLY A 125 1.82 -22.81 6.07
C GLY A 125 0.51 -23.19 6.75
N LEU A 126 -0.56 -23.17 5.96
CA LEU A 126 -1.91 -23.50 6.40
C LEU A 126 -1.97 -24.93 6.95
N GLN A 127 -2.44 -25.05 8.19
CA GLN A 127 -2.56 -26.34 8.88
C GLN A 127 -3.91 -27.00 8.59
N LYS A 128 -3.95 -28.33 8.70
CA LYS A 128 -5.20 -29.08 8.48
C LYS A 128 -6.28 -28.67 9.48
N GLY A 129 -7.40 -28.15 8.97
CA GLY A 129 -8.53 -27.70 9.79
C GLY A 129 -8.40 -26.27 10.31
N GLU A 130 -7.32 -25.56 9.98
CA GLU A 130 -7.16 -24.14 10.31
C GLU A 130 -7.99 -23.30 9.35
N GLY A 131 -8.77 -22.34 9.86
CA GLY A 131 -9.52 -21.38 9.04
C GLY A 131 -8.59 -20.30 8.45
N ALA A 132 -8.97 -19.73 7.30
CA ALA A 132 -8.17 -18.74 6.60
C ALA A 132 -7.83 -17.50 7.46
N LEU A 133 -8.79 -17.01 8.26
CA LEU A 133 -8.56 -15.85 9.15
C LEU A 133 -7.57 -16.20 10.26
N ALA A 134 -7.70 -17.35 10.89
CA ALA A 134 -6.80 -17.82 11.94
C ALA A 134 -5.37 -18.00 11.41
N PHE A 135 -5.25 -18.65 10.24
CA PHE A 135 -3.97 -18.76 9.53
C PHE A 135 -3.33 -17.39 9.25
N SER A 136 -4.09 -16.47 8.67
CA SER A 136 -3.57 -15.15 8.30
C SER A 136 -3.13 -14.35 9.54
N THR A 137 -3.85 -14.45 10.65
CA THR A 137 -3.48 -13.81 11.91
C THR A 137 -2.21 -14.42 12.50
N ARG A 138 -2.11 -15.75 12.52
CA ARG A 138 -0.90 -16.44 12.99
C ARG A 138 0.31 -16.12 12.11
N LEU A 139 0.11 -16.05 10.80
CA LEU A 139 1.15 -15.71 9.83
C LEU A 139 1.67 -14.29 10.01
N LEU A 140 0.78 -13.34 10.25
CA LEU A 140 1.11 -11.95 10.58
C LEU A 140 2.10 -11.88 11.75
N HIS A 141 1.77 -12.53 12.87
CA HIS A 141 2.63 -12.59 14.06
C HIS A 141 3.97 -13.26 13.77
N GLN A 142 3.96 -14.36 12.98
CA GLN A 142 5.18 -15.09 12.66
C GLN A 142 6.13 -14.25 11.77
N ILE A 143 5.62 -13.55 10.76
CA ILE A 143 6.43 -12.69 9.90
C ILE A 143 7.06 -11.55 10.74
N TYR A 144 6.27 -10.94 11.64
CA TYR A 144 6.78 -9.90 12.53
C TYR A 144 7.96 -10.40 13.38
N GLN A 145 7.87 -11.63 13.92
CA GLN A 145 8.94 -12.20 14.76
C GLN A 145 10.19 -12.59 13.98
N ASP A 146 10.05 -13.01 12.72
CA ASP A 146 11.15 -13.55 11.91
C ASP A 146 11.87 -12.49 11.08
N MET A 147 11.29 -11.30 10.91
CA MET A 147 11.82 -10.20 10.12
C MET A 147 12.31 -9.06 11.01
N GLU A 148 13.37 -8.39 10.58
CA GLU A 148 13.89 -7.16 11.19
C GLU A 148 13.52 -5.95 10.30
N TYR A 149 12.88 -4.92 10.88
CA TYR A 149 12.58 -3.70 10.14
C TYR A 149 13.83 -2.84 9.97
N VAL A 150 14.33 -2.73 8.74
CA VAL A 150 15.54 -1.96 8.41
C VAL A 150 15.32 -1.20 7.10
N GLN A 151 15.46 0.12 7.15
CA GLN A 151 15.40 0.97 5.96
C GLN A 151 16.70 0.90 5.13
N GLY A 152 16.57 1.03 3.80
CA GLY A 152 17.71 1.13 2.89
C GLY A 152 18.43 -0.19 2.58
N VAL A 153 17.91 -1.34 3.05
CA VAL A 153 18.48 -2.67 2.72
C VAL A 153 17.74 -3.35 1.56
N THR A 154 16.56 -2.87 1.24
CA THR A 154 15.71 -3.29 0.12
C THR A 154 15.33 -2.08 -0.73
N ASP A 155 14.83 -2.32 -1.92
CA ASP A 155 14.34 -1.31 -2.84
C ASP A 155 12.94 -1.66 -3.40
N ILE A 156 12.43 -0.82 -4.29
CA ILE A 156 11.11 -1.00 -4.89
C ILE A 156 10.99 -2.23 -5.79
N HIS A 157 12.08 -2.91 -6.11
CA HIS A 157 12.13 -4.11 -6.95
C HIS A 157 12.29 -5.39 -6.13
N THR A 158 12.59 -5.27 -4.83
CA THR A 158 12.80 -6.42 -3.94
C THR A 158 11.56 -7.31 -3.88
N THR A 159 11.77 -8.59 -4.13
CA THR A 159 10.72 -9.61 -4.12
C THR A 159 10.51 -10.20 -2.72
N ALA A 160 9.39 -10.86 -2.49
CA ALA A 160 9.12 -11.60 -1.26
C ALA A 160 10.21 -12.67 -0.96
N GLU A 161 10.74 -13.30 -2.01
CA GLU A 161 11.81 -14.30 -1.91
C GLU A 161 13.11 -13.69 -1.37
N GLU A 162 13.53 -12.55 -1.93
CA GLU A 162 14.75 -11.85 -1.54
C GLU A 162 14.63 -11.25 -0.14
N ALA A 163 13.50 -10.61 0.17
CA ALA A 163 13.25 -10.04 1.48
C ALA A 163 13.24 -11.11 2.59
N LEU A 164 12.56 -12.23 2.37
CA LEU A 164 12.50 -13.33 3.33
C LEU A 164 13.88 -14.00 3.50
N ALA A 165 14.64 -14.16 2.42
CA ALA A 165 16.01 -14.69 2.49
C ALA A 165 16.93 -13.78 3.30
N GLY A 166 16.79 -12.46 3.16
CA GLY A 166 17.55 -11.46 3.91
C GLY A 166 17.06 -11.24 5.34
N LYS A 167 15.83 -11.65 5.66
CA LYS A 167 15.13 -11.41 6.94
C LYS A 167 15.11 -9.95 7.38
N LYS A 168 15.20 -9.03 6.44
CA LYS A 168 15.23 -7.58 6.67
C LYS A 168 14.44 -6.88 5.57
N GLY A 169 13.81 -5.76 5.91
CA GLY A 169 13.09 -4.96 4.95
C GLY A 169 12.20 -3.92 5.59
N VAL A 170 11.33 -3.33 4.78
CA VAL A 170 10.34 -2.32 5.19
C VAL A 170 8.92 -2.86 5.00
N CYS A 171 7.90 -2.05 5.28
CA CYS A 171 6.49 -2.48 5.23
C CYS A 171 6.09 -3.11 3.88
N GLN A 172 6.65 -2.67 2.76
CA GLN A 172 6.46 -3.27 1.44
C GLN A 172 6.89 -4.75 1.42
N ASP A 173 8.06 -5.05 1.99
CA ASP A 173 8.65 -6.40 2.01
C ASP A 173 7.83 -7.36 2.86
N TYR A 174 7.45 -6.92 4.06
CA TYR A 174 6.58 -7.67 4.97
C TYR A 174 5.25 -8.00 4.30
N ALA A 175 4.64 -7.02 3.63
CA ALA A 175 3.39 -7.22 2.90
C ALA A 175 3.56 -8.21 1.73
N HIS A 176 4.63 -8.11 0.94
CA HIS A 176 4.89 -9.04 -0.17
C HIS A 176 5.11 -10.47 0.30
N ILE A 177 5.82 -10.69 1.42
CA ILE A 177 6.00 -12.01 2.04
C ILE A 177 4.64 -12.57 2.46
N MET A 178 3.82 -11.79 3.16
CA MET A 178 2.50 -12.24 3.59
C MET A 178 1.59 -12.58 2.41
N LEU A 179 1.58 -11.75 1.36
CA LEU A 179 0.83 -12.01 0.12
C LEU A 179 1.27 -13.33 -0.54
N ALA A 180 2.58 -13.58 -0.65
CA ALA A 180 3.10 -14.81 -1.24
C ALA A 180 2.59 -16.04 -0.48
N LEU A 181 2.64 -16.02 0.84
CA LEU A 181 2.24 -17.13 1.71
C LEU A 181 0.71 -17.34 1.73
N CYS A 182 -0.09 -16.26 1.76
CA CYS A 182 -1.54 -16.33 1.66
C CYS A 182 -1.98 -16.94 0.31
N ARG A 183 -1.34 -16.55 -0.79
CA ARG A 183 -1.64 -17.08 -2.14
C ARG A 183 -1.24 -18.55 -2.28
N MET A 184 -0.16 -18.98 -1.64
CA MET A 184 0.18 -20.42 -1.57
C MET A 184 -0.89 -21.25 -0.83
N ALA A 185 -1.60 -20.64 0.12
CA ALA A 185 -2.74 -21.22 0.81
C ALA A 185 -4.08 -21.07 0.05
N ASP A 186 -4.05 -20.57 -1.19
CA ASP A 186 -5.24 -20.23 -2.01
C ASP A 186 -6.18 -19.21 -1.33
N ILE A 187 -5.63 -18.34 -0.48
CA ILE A 187 -6.37 -17.26 0.18
C ILE A 187 -6.22 -15.99 -0.67
N PRO A 188 -7.34 -15.43 -1.21
CA PRO A 188 -7.27 -14.17 -1.96
C PRO A 188 -6.75 -13.07 -1.06
N SER A 189 -5.70 -12.38 -1.50
CA SER A 189 -5.05 -11.34 -0.72
C SER A 189 -4.55 -10.21 -1.58
N ARG A 190 -4.73 -8.97 -1.11
CA ARG A 190 -4.35 -7.76 -1.84
C ARG A 190 -3.40 -6.89 -1.04
N TYR A 191 -2.50 -6.26 -1.75
CA TYR A 191 -1.59 -5.24 -1.24
C TYR A 191 -2.35 -3.94 -1.04
N VAL A 192 -2.09 -3.24 0.04
CA VAL A 192 -2.72 -1.96 0.35
C VAL A 192 -1.65 -0.93 0.68
N VAL A 193 -1.82 0.28 0.16
CA VAL A 193 -1.07 1.47 0.57
C VAL A 193 -2.01 2.44 1.26
N GLY A 194 -1.53 3.03 2.33
CA GLY A 194 -2.29 4.03 3.07
C GLY A 194 -1.46 4.83 4.06
N MET A 195 -2.14 5.38 5.04
CA MET A 195 -1.59 6.17 6.12
C MET A 195 -2.01 5.55 7.45
N MET A 196 -1.17 5.71 8.46
CA MET A 196 -1.45 5.28 9.82
C MET A 196 -1.38 6.49 10.75
N GLN A 197 -2.17 6.50 11.82
CA GLN A 197 -2.15 7.57 12.80
C GLN A 197 -0.74 7.78 13.36
N GLY A 198 -0.33 9.05 13.42
CA GLY A 198 1.00 9.50 13.82
C GLY A 198 1.68 10.31 12.72
N GLU A 199 2.99 10.47 12.84
CA GLU A 199 3.84 11.14 11.85
C GLU A 199 4.85 10.14 11.28
N GLY A 200 5.02 10.12 9.95
CA GLY A 200 5.94 9.20 9.28
C GLY A 200 5.83 9.26 7.76
N TYR A 201 5.76 8.08 7.17
CA TYR A 201 5.69 7.85 5.72
C TYR A 201 4.36 7.18 5.35
N SER A 202 4.13 6.97 4.05
CA SER A 202 3.11 6.01 3.61
C SER A 202 3.41 4.62 4.18
N HIS A 203 2.35 3.89 4.46
CA HIS A 203 2.44 2.55 5.03
C HIS A 203 1.81 1.52 4.10
N ALA A 204 2.32 0.29 4.17
CA ALA A 204 1.79 -0.83 3.42
C ALA A 204 1.36 -1.97 4.34
N TRP A 205 0.23 -2.59 3.99
CA TRP A 205 -0.30 -3.78 4.67
C TRP A 205 -0.98 -4.71 3.69
N VAL A 206 -1.58 -5.78 4.20
CA VAL A 206 -2.30 -6.77 3.41
C VAL A 206 -3.76 -6.81 3.82
N GLU A 207 -4.67 -6.95 2.88
CA GLU A 207 -6.03 -7.35 3.15
C GLU A 207 -6.25 -8.77 2.63
N VAL A 208 -6.80 -9.66 3.46
CA VAL A 208 -7.14 -11.04 3.11
C VAL A 208 -8.65 -11.20 3.01
N CYS A 209 -9.13 -11.86 1.95
CA CYS A 209 -10.56 -12.11 1.77
C CYS A 209 -10.92 -13.47 2.36
N THR A 210 -11.73 -13.44 3.41
CA THR A 210 -12.30 -14.64 4.02
C THR A 210 -13.72 -14.37 4.51
N ASP A 211 -14.58 -15.38 4.48
CA ASP A 211 -15.97 -15.31 4.93
C ASP A 211 -16.83 -14.20 4.29
N GLY A 212 -16.38 -13.67 3.14
CA GLY A 212 -17.07 -12.61 2.38
C GLY A 212 -16.68 -11.21 2.79
N GLU A 213 -15.58 -11.05 3.50
CA GLU A 213 -15.07 -9.78 4.00
C GLU A 213 -13.55 -9.67 3.77
N TRP A 214 -13.05 -8.45 3.62
CA TRP A 214 -11.63 -8.13 3.59
C TRP A 214 -11.15 -7.78 5.00
N HIS A 215 -10.19 -8.53 5.51
CA HIS A 215 -9.58 -8.31 6.82
C HIS A 215 -8.18 -7.76 6.66
N GLY A 216 -7.92 -6.58 7.23
CA GLY A 216 -6.61 -5.93 7.16
C GLY A 216 -5.62 -6.52 8.15
N MET A 217 -4.42 -6.87 7.66
CA MET A 217 -3.33 -7.49 8.39
C MET A 217 -2.05 -6.69 8.20
N ASP A 218 -1.48 -6.18 9.27
CA ASP A 218 -0.22 -5.42 9.24
C ASP A 218 0.93 -6.22 9.86
N PRO A 219 1.67 -6.99 9.05
CA PRO A 219 2.78 -7.79 9.55
C PRO A 219 3.99 -6.96 10.00
N THR A 220 4.04 -5.67 9.66
CA THR A 220 5.12 -4.78 10.09
C THR A 220 4.96 -4.35 11.55
N ASN A 221 3.71 -4.19 12.00
CA ASN A 221 3.38 -3.69 13.34
C ASN A 221 2.74 -4.77 14.24
N ASP A 222 2.71 -6.03 13.81
CA ASP A 222 2.13 -7.16 14.54
C ASP A 222 0.67 -6.91 14.97
N ARG A 223 -0.16 -6.36 14.06
CA ARG A 223 -1.53 -5.99 14.40
C ARG A 223 -2.52 -6.12 13.25
N VAL A 224 -3.77 -6.36 13.59
CA VAL A 224 -4.89 -6.25 12.67
C VAL A 224 -5.19 -4.76 12.45
N VAL A 225 -5.50 -4.39 11.22
CA VAL A 225 -5.82 -3.01 10.82
C VAL A 225 -7.12 -2.56 11.51
N ASP A 226 -7.05 -1.44 12.20
CA ASP A 226 -8.14 -0.84 12.97
C ASP A 226 -8.50 0.58 12.48
N ASP A 227 -9.24 1.32 13.28
CA ASP A 227 -9.74 2.68 12.98
C ASP A 227 -8.65 3.76 12.97
N THR A 228 -7.37 3.39 13.16
CA THR A 228 -6.21 4.29 13.05
C THR A 228 -5.58 4.29 11.65
N TYR A 229 -6.12 3.51 10.69
CA TYR A 229 -5.60 3.38 9.34
C TYR A 229 -6.52 4.02 8.32
N ILE A 230 -5.95 4.80 7.39
CA ILE A 230 -6.62 5.39 6.22
C ILE A 230 -6.07 4.72 4.97
N LYS A 231 -6.94 4.07 4.20
CA LYS A 231 -6.57 3.43 2.93
C LYS A 231 -6.53 4.44 1.79
N ILE A 232 -5.48 4.35 0.97
CA ILE A 232 -5.32 5.16 -0.24
C ILE A 232 -5.60 4.31 -1.48
N SER A 233 -4.92 3.16 -1.62
CA SER A 233 -5.03 2.31 -2.80
C SER A 233 -4.82 0.84 -2.45
N HIS A 234 -5.26 -0.04 -3.36
CA HIS A 234 -5.00 -1.46 -3.26
C HIS A 234 -4.76 -2.10 -4.63
N GLY A 235 -4.12 -3.25 -4.64
CA GLY A 235 -3.82 -3.98 -5.86
C GLY A 235 -3.22 -5.36 -5.58
N ARG A 236 -2.64 -5.98 -6.59
CA ARG A 236 -2.00 -7.30 -6.46
C ARG A 236 -0.69 -7.25 -5.68
N ASP A 237 0.04 -6.15 -5.85
CA ASP A 237 1.33 -5.87 -5.23
C ASP A 237 1.65 -4.36 -5.31
N TYR A 238 2.87 -3.98 -4.95
CA TYR A 238 3.35 -2.61 -5.01
C TYR A 238 3.19 -1.95 -6.38
N GLN A 239 3.34 -2.69 -7.50
CA GLN A 239 3.25 -2.12 -8.86
C GLN A 239 1.89 -1.49 -9.16
N ASP A 240 0.81 -2.08 -8.65
CA ASP A 240 -0.54 -1.55 -8.83
C ASP A 240 -0.80 -0.33 -7.92
N CYS A 241 0.00 -0.15 -6.86
CA CYS A 241 -0.18 0.85 -5.81
C CYS A 241 0.93 1.92 -5.78
N ILE A 242 1.76 2.03 -6.82
CA ILE A 242 2.83 3.05 -6.86
C ILE A 242 2.22 4.43 -6.67
N VAL A 243 2.64 5.10 -5.59
CA VAL A 243 2.11 6.41 -5.19
C VAL A 243 2.50 7.51 -6.18
N ASN A 244 3.74 7.48 -6.65
CA ASN A 244 4.28 8.43 -7.61
C ASN A 244 4.97 7.71 -8.77
N ARG A 245 4.57 8.03 -9.98
CA ARG A 245 5.21 7.59 -11.22
C ARG A 245 5.27 8.76 -12.18
N GLY A 246 6.41 8.96 -12.84
CA GLY A 246 6.55 10.05 -13.79
C GLY A 246 7.77 9.91 -14.69
N THR A 247 7.85 10.81 -15.65
CA THR A 247 9.00 11.00 -16.55
C THR A 247 9.24 12.48 -16.72
N PHE A 248 10.48 12.87 -16.95
CA PHE A 248 10.82 14.26 -17.22
C PHE A 248 11.92 14.37 -18.27
N ARG A 249 12.11 15.54 -18.84
CA ARG A 249 13.20 15.86 -19.74
C ARG A 249 14.20 16.73 -19.00
N GLY A 250 15.43 16.26 -18.85
CA GLY A 250 16.55 16.92 -18.19
C GLY A 250 17.67 15.92 -17.88
N ASN A 251 18.80 16.42 -17.37
CA ASN A 251 19.96 15.60 -16.99
C ASN A 251 20.06 15.45 -15.46
N GLY A 252 19.19 16.11 -14.71
CA GLY A 252 19.20 16.07 -13.25
C GLY A 252 18.84 14.71 -12.70
N THR A 253 19.41 14.39 -11.54
CA THR A 253 18.95 13.29 -10.67
C THR A 253 17.79 13.74 -9.82
N GLN A 254 16.93 12.81 -9.42
CA GLN A 254 15.76 13.07 -8.59
C GLN A 254 15.97 12.50 -7.19
N THR A 255 15.59 13.27 -6.17
CA THR A 255 15.39 12.78 -4.81
C THR A 255 13.92 12.97 -4.40
N GLN A 256 13.37 12.02 -3.66
CA GLN A 256 11.99 12.08 -3.19
C GLN A 256 11.94 12.10 -1.67
N GLN A 257 11.17 13.02 -1.14
CA GLN A 257 10.84 13.08 0.28
C GLN A 257 9.32 12.89 0.45
N VAL A 258 8.93 12.12 1.44
CA VAL A 258 7.52 11.91 1.79
C VAL A 258 7.34 12.19 3.28
N LYS A 259 6.30 12.93 3.61
CA LYS A 259 5.88 13.18 4.98
C LYS A 259 4.37 12.96 5.09
N VAL A 260 3.98 12.11 6.02
CA VAL A 260 2.58 11.81 6.35
C VAL A 260 2.31 12.20 7.80
N VAL A 261 1.21 12.89 8.02
CA VAL A 261 0.71 13.24 9.36
C VAL A 261 -0.76 12.87 9.43
N VAL A 262 -1.14 12.07 10.44
CA VAL A 262 -2.52 11.68 10.73
C VAL A 262 -2.79 11.89 12.23
N VAL A 263 -3.76 12.73 12.55
CA VAL A 263 -4.13 13.13 13.93
C VAL A 263 -5.61 12.95 14.20
#